data_3ba73da0c5af6ff66e5152cd8a5f4382
#
_entry.id   3ba73da0c5af6ff66e5152cd8a5f4382
#
_cell.length_a   1.000
_cell.length_b   1.000
_cell.length_c   1.000
_cell.angle_alpha   90.00
_cell.angle_beta   90.00
_cell.angle_gamma   90.00
#
_symmetry.space_group_name_H-M   'P 1'
#
loop_
_entity.id
_entity.type
_entity.pdbx_description
1 polymer ?
#
loop_
_entity_poly.entity_id
_entity_poly.type
_entity_poly.pdbx_seq_one_letter_code
_entity_poly.pdbx_strand_id
1 'polypeptide(L)'
;ISCEVGVLPRTHGSALFTRGETQAIVTATLGTSDDEQRIESLDGLQRERFMLHYNFPPFSVGETGRIGTGRREIGHGKLAWRAIHSSLPSKESFPYTFRVVSEITESNGSSSMATVCGTSLALMDAGVPIKEPVAGIAMGLIKEGDDF
;
A
#
# COMPACT_ATOMS: atom_id res chain seq x y z
N ILE A 1 4.85 -12.90 12.39
CA ILE A 1 4.77 -12.27 11.07
C ILE A 1 4.86 -13.38 10.03
N SER A 2 3.93 -13.39 9.08
CA SER A 2 3.95 -14.26 7.91
C SER A 2 3.90 -13.41 6.65
N CYS A 3 4.66 -13.80 5.63
CA CYS A 3 4.74 -13.12 4.35
C CYS A 3 4.67 -14.19 3.24
N GLU A 4 3.67 -14.07 2.39
CA GLU A 4 3.49 -14.96 1.23
C GLU A 4 3.41 -14.11 -0.03
N VAL A 5 4.05 -14.54 -1.11
CA VAL A 5 4.03 -13.87 -2.41
C VAL A 5 3.47 -14.80 -3.48
N GLY A 6 3.02 -14.23 -4.60
CA GLY A 6 2.43 -15.01 -5.68
C GLY A 6 1.10 -15.69 -5.30
N VAL A 7 0.39 -15.14 -4.31
CA VAL A 7 -0.86 -15.74 -3.79
C VAL A 7 -2.03 -15.69 -4.77
N LEU A 8 -2.00 -14.75 -5.71
CA LEU A 8 -3.01 -14.58 -6.74
C LEU A 8 -2.38 -14.83 -8.13
N PRO A 9 -2.75 -15.94 -8.81
CA PRO A 9 -2.03 -16.40 -10.01
C PRO A 9 -2.23 -15.55 -11.26
N ARG A 10 -3.16 -14.59 -11.26
CA ARG A 10 -3.50 -13.76 -12.42
C ARG A 10 -3.05 -12.31 -12.30
N THR A 11 -2.50 -11.91 -11.17
CA THR A 11 -1.94 -10.58 -10.95
C THR A 11 -0.48 -10.53 -11.40
N HIS A 12 0.05 -9.35 -11.70
CA HIS A 12 1.47 -9.22 -12.03
C HIS A 12 2.34 -9.48 -10.80
N GLY A 13 1.91 -9.02 -9.63
CA GLY A 13 2.48 -9.38 -8.34
C GLY A 13 1.42 -9.35 -7.25
N SER A 14 1.58 -10.18 -6.24
CA SER A 14 0.68 -10.23 -5.09
C SER A 14 1.41 -10.66 -3.83
N ALA A 15 0.94 -10.16 -2.70
CA ALA A 15 1.44 -10.55 -1.39
C ALA A 15 0.32 -10.65 -0.37
N LEU A 16 0.44 -11.59 0.53
CA LEU A 16 -0.34 -11.68 1.75
C LEU A 16 0.60 -11.42 2.93
N PHE A 17 0.38 -10.33 3.62
CA PHE A 17 1.15 -9.95 4.81
C PHE A 17 0.27 -10.09 6.05
N THR A 18 0.75 -10.84 7.04
CA THR A 18 0.04 -11.07 8.30
C THR A 18 0.95 -10.76 9.48
N ARG A 19 0.47 -9.94 10.42
CA ARG A 19 1.11 -9.69 11.72
C ARG A 19 0.07 -9.83 12.82
N GLY A 20 0.14 -10.94 13.55
CA GLY A 20 -0.89 -11.29 14.53
C GLY A 20 -2.24 -11.40 13.83
N GLU A 21 -3.20 -10.61 14.28
CA GLU A 21 -4.56 -10.54 13.72
C GLU A 21 -4.70 -9.49 12.60
N THR A 22 -3.62 -8.78 12.25
CA THR A 22 -3.65 -7.80 11.14
C THR A 22 -3.18 -8.45 9.87
N GLN A 23 -4.02 -8.44 8.84
CA GLN A 23 -3.74 -9.04 7.55
C GLN A 23 -4.11 -8.11 6.40
N ALA A 24 -3.24 -8.04 5.42
CA ALA A 24 -3.45 -7.31 4.17
C ALA A 24 -3.11 -8.19 2.97
N ILE A 25 -4.02 -8.24 2.00
CA ILE A 25 -3.73 -8.78 0.68
C ILE A 25 -3.43 -7.61 -0.25
N VAL A 26 -2.28 -7.64 -0.90
CA VAL A 26 -1.80 -6.55 -1.75
C VAL A 26 -1.52 -7.06 -3.14
N THR A 27 -2.01 -6.33 -4.15
CA THR A 27 -1.79 -6.64 -5.56
C THR A 27 -1.06 -5.50 -6.25
N ALA A 28 -0.13 -5.83 -7.13
CA ALA A 28 0.56 -4.88 -7.99
C ALA A 28 0.22 -5.16 -9.45
N THR A 29 -0.12 -4.10 -10.17
CA THR A 29 -0.40 -4.13 -11.61
C THR A 29 0.55 -3.15 -12.31
N LEU A 30 1.17 -3.60 -13.39
CA LEU A 30 2.02 -2.77 -14.24
C LEU A 30 1.22 -2.38 -15.48
N GLY A 31 1.22 -1.10 -15.79
CA GLY A 31 0.55 -0.52 -16.93
C GLY A 31 1.49 0.29 -17.82
N THR A 32 0.96 0.87 -18.87
CA THR A 32 1.66 1.75 -19.80
C THR A 32 1.60 3.21 -19.36
N SER A 33 2.21 4.11 -20.11
CA SER A 33 2.12 5.56 -19.87
C SER A 33 0.69 6.11 -20.04
N ASP A 34 -0.17 5.40 -20.78
CA ASP A 34 -1.57 5.81 -20.98
C ASP A 34 -2.42 5.59 -19.73
N ASP A 35 -1.96 4.69 -18.83
CA ASP A 35 -2.60 4.37 -17.57
C ASP A 35 -2.19 5.33 -16.43
N GLU A 36 -1.30 6.30 -16.70
CA GLU A 36 -0.90 7.30 -15.71
C GLU A 36 -2.12 8.12 -15.24
N GLN A 37 -2.21 8.32 -13.94
CA GLN A 37 -3.25 9.17 -13.36
C GLN A 37 -3.02 10.63 -13.76
N ARG A 38 -4.05 11.27 -14.32
CA ARG A 38 -4.05 12.70 -14.62
C ARG A 38 -4.66 13.45 -13.44
N ILE A 39 -3.92 14.39 -12.91
CA ILE A 39 -4.34 15.23 -11.77
C ILE A 39 -4.38 16.67 -12.27
N GLU A 40 -5.57 17.26 -12.31
CA GLU A 40 -5.77 18.68 -12.59
C GLU A 40 -5.77 19.44 -11.26
N SER A 41 -4.85 20.37 -11.12
CA SER A 41 -4.73 21.25 -9.96
C SER A 41 -4.66 22.71 -10.40
N LEU A 42 -4.68 23.63 -9.45
CA LEU A 42 -4.49 25.06 -9.74
C LEU A 42 -3.11 25.37 -10.36
N ASP A 43 -2.12 24.49 -10.10
CA ASP A 43 -0.76 24.60 -10.64
C ASP A 43 -0.62 23.94 -12.04
N GLY A 44 -1.71 23.41 -12.59
CA GLY A 44 -1.74 22.78 -13.90
C GLY A 44 -1.98 21.26 -13.88
N LEU A 45 -1.79 20.63 -15.04
CA LEU A 45 -1.95 19.19 -15.23
C LEU A 45 -0.67 18.44 -14.81
N GLN A 46 -0.81 17.56 -13.85
CA GLN A 46 0.25 16.65 -13.42
C GLN A 46 -0.10 15.21 -13.81
N ARG A 47 0.93 14.39 -14.06
CA ARG A 47 0.78 12.95 -14.29
C ARG A 47 1.50 12.18 -13.20
N GLU A 48 0.78 11.24 -12.61
CA GLU A 48 1.30 10.38 -11.56
C GLU A 48 1.32 8.94 -12.07
N ARG A 49 2.51 8.32 -12.04
CA ARG A 49 2.69 6.94 -12.49
C ARG A 49 2.58 5.89 -11.38
N PHE A 50 2.56 6.30 -10.12
CA PHE A 50 2.40 5.41 -8.99
C PHE A 50 1.10 5.70 -8.26
N MET A 51 0.18 4.78 -8.30
CA MET A 51 -1.10 4.83 -7.61
C MET A 51 -1.14 3.74 -6.54
N LEU A 52 -1.51 4.11 -5.32
CA LEU A 52 -1.73 3.17 -4.23
C LEU A 52 -3.11 3.41 -3.62
N HIS A 53 -3.94 2.38 -3.66
CA HIS A 53 -5.27 2.35 -3.08
C HIS A 53 -5.27 1.49 -1.83
N TYR A 54 -5.61 2.11 -0.71
CA TYR A 54 -5.77 1.45 0.57
C TYR A 54 -7.26 1.31 0.88
N ASN A 55 -7.73 0.10 1.06
CA ASN A 55 -9.11 -0.20 1.38
C ASN A 55 -9.20 -0.84 2.76
N PHE A 56 -10.05 -0.25 3.61
CA PHE A 56 -10.29 -0.71 4.97
C PHE A 56 -11.80 -0.99 5.13
N PRO A 57 -12.28 -2.13 4.61
CA PRO A 57 -13.70 -2.44 4.70
C PRO A 57 -14.13 -2.71 6.15
N PRO A 58 -15.37 -2.40 6.53
CA PRO A 58 -15.86 -2.57 7.90
C PRO A 58 -15.70 -3.99 8.44
N PHE A 59 -15.82 -5.00 7.59
CA PHE A 59 -15.65 -6.39 8.00
C PHE A 59 -14.26 -6.70 8.56
N SER A 60 -13.22 -5.91 8.21
CA SER A 60 -11.87 -6.11 8.71
C SER A 60 -11.74 -5.95 10.24
N VAL A 61 -12.71 -5.32 10.86
CA VAL A 61 -12.87 -5.18 12.32
C VAL A 61 -14.18 -5.80 12.83
N GLY A 62 -14.81 -6.67 12.03
CA GLY A 62 -16.05 -7.36 12.39
C GLY A 62 -17.29 -6.46 12.43
N GLU A 63 -17.26 -5.32 11.77
CA GLU A 63 -18.37 -4.36 11.75
C GLU A 63 -19.12 -4.36 10.43
N THR A 64 -20.35 -3.84 10.46
CA THR A 64 -21.10 -3.46 9.28
C THR A 64 -20.97 -1.97 9.05
N GLY A 65 -20.97 -1.52 7.79
CA GLY A 65 -20.82 -0.11 7.51
C GLY A 65 -21.01 0.22 6.03
N ARG A 66 -20.88 1.50 5.70
CA ARG A 66 -20.95 1.96 4.30
C ARG A 66 -19.71 1.52 3.54
N ILE A 67 -19.92 1.08 2.32
CA ILE A 67 -18.84 0.87 1.35
C ILE A 67 -18.50 2.23 0.73
N GLY A 68 -17.25 2.62 0.80
CA GLY A 68 -16.77 3.88 0.21
C GLY A 68 -15.47 4.36 0.85
N THR A 69 -14.82 5.27 0.16
CA THR A 69 -13.54 5.85 0.61
C THR A 69 -13.78 6.93 1.66
N GLY A 70 -13.29 6.70 2.87
CA GLY A 70 -13.32 7.65 3.96
C GLY A 70 -11.98 8.38 4.17
N ARG A 71 -11.90 9.20 5.21
CA ARG A 71 -10.66 9.93 5.55
C ARG A 71 -9.52 9.01 5.94
N ARG A 72 -9.83 7.86 6.55
CA ARG A 72 -8.85 6.83 6.91
C ARG A 72 -8.15 6.28 5.67
N GLU A 73 -8.92 5.88 4.68
CA GLU A 73 -8.40 5.31 3.44
C GLU A 73 -7.50 6.31 2.71
N ILE A 74 -7.91 7.56 2.64
CA ILE A 74 -7.12 8.63 2.01
C ILE A 74 -5.80 8.84 2.77
N GLY A 75 -5.85 9.01 4.09
CA GLY A 75 -4.68 9.31 4.92
C GLY A 75 -3.69 8.15 4.98
N HIS A 76 -4.18 6.93 5.22
CA HIS A 76 -3.34 5.73 5.28
C HIS A 76 -2.80 5.33 3.91
N GLY A 77 -3.59 5.48 2.85
CA GLY A 77 -3.13 5.28 1.48
C GLY A 77 -1.99 6.23 1.12
N LYS A 78 -2.12 7.53 1.45
CA LYS A 78 -1.06 8.51 1.19
C LYS A 78 0.19 8.26 2.04
N LEU A 79 0.04 7.78 3.27
CA LEU A 79 1.16 7.38 4.12
C LEU A 79 1.94 6.23 3.48
N ALA A 80 1.27 5.17 3.06
CA ALA A 80 1.88 4.02 2.40
C ALA A 80 2.51 4.40 1.05
N TRP A 81 1.82 5.24 0.27
CA TRP A 81 2.35 5.78 -0.98
C TRP A 81 3.69 6.51 -0.76
N ARG A 82 3.79 7.40 0.22
CA ARG A 82 5.02 8.14 0.53
C ARG A 82 6.15 7.22 0.96
N ALA A 83 5.86 6.19 1.75
CA ALA A 83 6.85 5.23 2.21
C ALA A 83 7.51 4.47 1.05
N ILE A 84 6.74 4.11 0.03
CA ILE A 84 7.21 3.32 -1.12
C ILE A 84 7.81 4.18 -2.24
N HIS A 85 7.27 5.39 -2.44
CA HIS A 85 7.57 6.22 -3.61
C HIS A 85 9.06 6.45 -3.85
N SER A 86 9.84 6.67 -2.79
CA SER A 86 11.29 6.93 -2.87
C SER A 86 12.11 5.71 -3.30
N SER A 87 11.58 4.51 -3.11
CA SER A 87 12.23 3.24 -3.46
C SER A 87 11.91 2.77 -4.88
N LEU A 88 10.97 3.43 -5.57
CA LEU A 88 10.63 3.07 -6.95
C LEU A 88 11.77 3.39 -7.91
N PRO A 89 11.95 2.58 -8.96
CA PRO A 89 12.91 2.87 -10.03
C PRO A 89 12.51 4.14 -10.80
N SER A 90 13.48 4.76 -11.46
CA SER A 90 13.21 5.92 -12.34
C SER A 90 12.39 5.49 -13.56
N LYS A 91 11.71 6.46 -14.21
CA LYS A 91 10.92 6.19 -15.40
C LYS A 91 11.80 5.73 -16.58
N GLU A 92 13.04 6.20 -16.64
CA GLU A 92 13.99 5.85 -17.68
C GLU A 92 14.47 4.40 -17.53
N SER A 93 14.66 3.92 -16.30
CA SER A 93 15.12 2.56 -16.03
C SER A 93 13.99 1.51 -16.06
N PHE A 94 12.78 1.92 -15.72
CA PHE A 94 11.61 1.03 -15.68
C PHE A 94 10.33 1.79 -16.07
N PRO A 95 10.00 1.86 -17.39
CA PRO A 95 8.99 2.78 -17.94
C PRO A 95 7.54 2.30 -17.76
N TYR A 96 7.22 1.71 -16.62
CA TYR A 96 5.86 1.24 -16.32
C TYR A 96 5.15 2.17 -15.33
N THR A 97 3.84 2.21 -15.46
CA THR A 97 2.92 2.77 -14.47
C THR A 97 2.59 1.69 -13.45
N PHE A 98 2.55 2.05 -12.19
CA PHE A 98 2.28 1.12 -11.08
C PHE A 98 0.92 1.42 -10.46
N ARG A 99 0.07 0.41 -10.38
CA ARG A 99 -1.15 0.48 -9.58
C ARG A 99 -1.10 -0.60 -8.51
N VAL A 100 -1.12 -0.19 -7.26
CA VAL A 100 -1.16 -1.08 -6.11
C VAL A 100 -2.51 -0.95 -5.42
N VAL A 101 -3.11 -2.08 -5.08
CA VAL A 101 -4.34 -2.16 -4.30
C VAL A 101 -4.07 -3.00 -3.07
N SER A 102 -4.32 -2.42 -1.90
CA SER A 102 -4.20 -3.09 -0.60
C SER A 102 -5.59 -3.24 0.01
N GLU A 103 -6.02 -4.47 0.19
CA GLU A 103 -7.26 -4.83 0.89
C GLU A 103 -6.90 -5.31 2.29
N ILE A 104 -7.40 -4.62 3.30
CA ILE A 104 -7.24 -5.04 4.69
C ILE A 104 -8.34 -6.08 4.99
N THR A 105 -7.93 -7.32 5.19
CA THR A 105 -8.86 -8.44 5.43
C THR A 105 -9.19 -8.61 6.90
N GLU A 106 -8.24 -8.27 7.78
CA GLU A 106 -8.41 -8.28 9.23
C GLU A 106 -7.50 -7.23 9.86
N SER A 107 -7.93 -6.57 10.95
CA SER A 107 -7.15 -5.52 11.59
C SER A 107 -7.29 -5.52 13.11
N ASN A 108 -6.14 -5.60 13.76
CA ASN A 108 -5.96 -5.25 15.16
C ASN A 108 -4.79 -4.25 15.29
N GLY A 109 -4.96 -3.10 14.61
CA GLY A 109 -3.99 -2.01 14.55
C GLY A 109 -2.90 -2.16 13.50
N SER A 110 -2.32 -1.03 13.11
CA SER A 110 -1.17 -0.91 12.18
C SER A 110 -1.39 -1.48 10.78
N SER A 111 -2.61 -1.41 10.28
CA SER A 111 -2.97 -1.88 8.92
C SER A 111 -2.28 -1.09 7.81
N SER A 112 -1.99 0.19 8.02
CA SER A 112 -1.20 1.00 7.09
C SER A 112 0.24 0.48 6.94
N MET A 113 0.84 0.00 8.03
CA MET A 113 2.19 -0.59 7.97
C MET A 113 2.17 -1.99 7.35
N ALA A 114 1.11 -2.77 7.56
CA ALA A 114 0.88 -4.00 6.81
C ALA A 114 0.80 -3.73 5.30
N THR A 115 0.14 -2.63 4.91
CA THR A 115 0.09 -2.18 3.51
C THR A 115 1.47 -1.82 2.97
N VAL A 116 2.31 -1.12 3.74
CA VAL A 116 3.69 -0.80 3.33
C VAL A 116 4.49 -2.08 3.08
N CYS A 117 4.48 -3.00 4.03
CA CYS A 117 5.18 -4.29 3.91
C CYS A 117 4.66 -5.11 2.72
N GLY A 118 3.35 -5.26 2.62
CA GLY A 118 2.71 -6.00 1.52
C GLY A 118 2.95 -5.38 0.16
N THR A 119 2.98 -4.03 0.06
CA THR A 119 3.28 -3.32 -1.20
C THR A 119 4.72 -3.58 -1.64
N SER A 120 5.69 -3.50 -0.72
CA SER A 120 7.08 -3.82 -1.03
C SER A 120 7.22 -5.24 -1.58
N LEU A 121 6.58 -6.22 -0.94
CA LEU A 121 6.58 -7.61 -1.37
C LEU A 121 5.89 -7.80 -2.73
N ALA A 122 4.71 -7.21 -2.94
CA ALA A 122 3.96 -7.34 -4.19
C ALA A 122 4.69 -6.70 -5.39
N LEU A 123 5.39 -5.58 -5.17
CA LEU A 123 6.20 -4.96 -6.22
C LEU A 123 7.40 -5.83 -6.58
N MET A 124 8.08 -6.43 -5.60
CA MET A 124 9.17 -7.37 -5.85
C MET A 124 8.68 -8.64 -6.56
N ASP A 125 7.52 -9.18 -6.17
CA ASP A 125 6.88 -10.32 -6.85
C ASP A 125 6.51 -9.99 -8.30
N ALA A 126 6.11 -8.75 -8.58
CA ALA A 126 5.86 -8.25 -9.95
C ALA A 126 7.15 -8.02 -10.77
N GLY A 127 8.33 -8.25 -10.20
CA GLY A 127 9.61 -8.03 -10.88
C GLY A 127 10.02 -6.56 -10.97
N VAL A 128 9.44 -5.67 -10.17
CA VAL A 128 9.84 -4.26 -10.14
C VAL A 128 11.18 -4.12 -9.43
N PRO A 129 12.21 -3.53 -10.06
CA PRO A 129 13.52 -3.34 -9.45
C PRO A 129 13.49 -2.15 -8.49
N ILE A 130 12.80 -2.31 -7.34
CA ILE A 130 12.84 -1.32 -6.27
C ILE A 130 14.27 -1.17 -5.73
N LYS A 131 14.65 0.06 -5.34
CA LYS A 131 16.01 0.34 -4.87
C LYS A 131 16.37 -0.45 -3.62
N GLU A 132 15.44 -0.46 -2.66
CA GLU A 132 15.57 -1.17 -1.39
C GLU A 132 14.19 -1.68 -0.96
N PRO A 133 14.12 -2.86 -0.30
CA PRO A 133 12.90 -3.32 0.34
C PRO A 133 12.45 -2.34 1.43
N VAL A 134 11.15 -2.08 1.49
CA VAL A 134 10.57 -1.17 2.47
C VAL A 134 9.71 -1.95 3.46
N ALA A 135 9.96 -1.73 4.74
CA ALA A 135 9.11 -2.22 5.83
C ALA A 135 8.61 -1.06 6.67
N GLY A 136 7.49 -1.26 7.34
CA GLY A 136 6.88 -0.27 8.21
C GLY A 136 6.52 -0.85 9.56
N ILE A 137 6.66 -0.02 10.61
CA ILE A 137 6.22 -0.32 11.96
C ILE A 137 5.57 0.93 12.55
N ALA A 138 4.48 0.75 13.30
CA ALA A 138 3.90 1.82 14.10
C ALA A 138 4.51 1.81 15.49
N MET A 139 4.90 2.98 15.96
CA MET A 139 5.42 3.20 17.31
C MET A 139 4.44 4.09 18.08
N GLY A 140 4.17 3.73 19.31
CA GLY A 140 3.38 4.54 20.25
C GLY A 140 4.22 4.90 21.48
N LEU A 141 3.95 6.06 22.03
CA LEU A 141 4.50 6.50 23.30
C LEU A 141 3.33 6.78 24.25
N ILE A 142 3.36 6.13 25.39
CA ILE A 142 2.42 6.41 26.49
C ILE A 142 3.24 7.04 27.62
N LYS A 143 2.79 8.21 28.09
CA LYS A 143 3.38 8.88 29.25
C LYS A 143 2.37 8.93 30.39
N GLU A 144 2.74 8.40 31.53
CA GLU A 144 1.96 8.47 32.78
C GLU A 144 2.84 9.07 33.88
N GLY A 145 2.57 10.34 34.25
CA GLY A 145 3.45 11.07 35.16
C GLY A 145 4.85 11.28 34.57
N ASP A 146 5.87 10.73 35.20
CA ASP A 146 7.27 10.80 34.74
C ASP A 146 7.74 9.50 34.05
N ASP A 147 6.86 8.50 33.93
CA ASP A 147 7.15 7.24 33.26
C ASP A 147 6.75 7.30 31.76
N PHE A 148 7.55 6.59 30.90
CA PHE A 148 7.36 6.49 29.44
C PHE A 148 7.22 5.04 28.99
#